data_1da9c593987bb62c8d8a89ec01b44209
#
_entry.id   1da9c593987bb62c8d8a89ec01b44209
#
_cell.length_a   1.000
_cell.length_b   1.000
_cell.length_c   1.000
_cell.angle_alpha   90.00
_cell.angle_beta   90.00
_cell.angle_gamma   90.00
#
_symmetry.space_group_name_H-M   'P 1'
#
loop_
_entity.id
_entity.type
_entity.pdbx_description
1 polymer ?
#
loop_
_entity_poly.entity_id
_entity_poly.type
_entity_poly.pdbx_seq_one_letter_code
_entity_poly.pdbx_strand_id
1 'polypeptide(L)'
;MSNHELTGLSTRWLGKAWEHATAAERAVLTQLHRRERTSQQPVAVDDRTVGERVADNVARLGGSWAFIGSFMLFLVLWVVANVWLLRAHPFDPYPFIFLNLLLSMLAALQAPVIMMSQNRQAAHDRAAAEHDYAVNLKAELEIMALHDKLDQLRVEQLEKILEAQSRQIALLQQLLGR
;
A
#
# COMPACT_ATOMS: atom_id res chain seq x y z
N MET A 1 -29.77 2.88 -9.96
CA MET A 1 -29.20 3.69 -8.87
C MET A 1 -29.28 5.16 -9.25
N SER A 2 -29.96 6.00 -8.47
CA SER A 2 -30.03 7.41 -8.80
C SER A 2 -28.73 8.09 -8.39
N ASN A 3 -28.12 8.86 -9.29
CA ASN A 3 -26.95 9.71 -9.02
C ASN A 3 -27.18 10.65 -7.81
N HIS A 4 -28.43 10.87 -7.47
CA HIS A 4 -28.86 11.75 -6.37
C HIS A 4 -28.45 11.22 -4.98
N GLU A 5 -28.51 9.91 -4.74
CA GLU A 5 -28.14 9.31 -3.45
C GLU A 5 -26.63 9.37 -3.19
N LEU A 6 -25.82 9.08 -4.21
CA LEU A 6 -24.36 9.15 -4.12
C LEU A 6 -23.87 10.60 -3.94
N THR A 7 -24.55 11.56 -4.58
CA THR A 7 -24.23 12.98 -4.39
C THR A 7 -24.57 13.45 -2.96
N GLY A 8 -25.68 12.97 -2.38
CA GLY A 8 -26.03 13.25 -1.00
C GLY A 8 -25.03 12.68 0.00
N LEU A 9 -24.57 11.45 -0.22
CA LEU A 9 -23.55 10.81 0.61
C LEU A 9 -22.18 11.50 0.51
N SER A 10 -21.77 11.92 -0.70
CA SER A 10 -20.48 12.60 -0.87
C SER A 10 -20.45 13.97 -0.19
N THR A 11 -21.49 14.76 -0.28
CA THR A 11 -21.60 16.06 0.41
C THR A 11 -21.67 15.91 1.91
N ARG A 12 -22.39 14.92 2.42
CA ARG A 12 -22.59 14.70 3.86
C ARG A 12 -21.32 14.17 4.55
N TRP A 13 -20.62 13.22 3.96
CA TRP A 13 -19.50 12.51 4.60
C TRP A 13 -18.13 12.97 4.15
N LEU A 14 -17.99 13.41 2.89
CA LEU A 14 -16.69 13.92 2.38
C LEU A 14 -16.64 15.45 2.35
N GLY A 15 -17.74 16.15 2.57
CA GLY A 15 -17.83 17.61 2.46
C GLY A 15 -17.60 18.13 1.04
N LYS A 16 -17.63 17.27 0.04
CA LYS A 16 -17.33 17.57 -1.37
C LYS A 16 -18.47 17.11 -2.26
N ALA A 17 -18.71 17.86 -3.35
CA ALA A 17 -19.62 17.40 -4.39
C ALA A 17 -19.06 16.15 -5.09
N TRP A 18 -19.93 15.26 -5.53
CA TRP A 18 -19.55 14.00 -6.24
C TRP A 18 -18.57 14.23 -7.39
N GLU A 19 -18.70 15.35 -8.10
CA GLU A 19 -17.86 15.71 -9.24
C GLU A 19 -16.40 16.01 -8.82
N HIS A 20 -16.19 16.48 -7.60
CA HIS A 20 -14.88 16.80 -7.03
C HIS A 20 -14.27 15.64 -6.22
N ALA A 21 -15.00 14.54 -6.05
CA ALA A 21 -14.49 13.35 -5.38
C ALA A 21 -13.47 12.63 -6.28
N THR A 22 -12.37 12.18 -5.67
CA THR A 22 -11.33 11.39 -6.37
C THR A 22 -11.88 10.04 -6.82
N ALA A 23 -11.19 9.37 -7.74
CA ALA A 23 -11.58 8.03 -8.20
C ALA A 23 -11.65 7.02 -7.04
N ALA A 24 -10.72 7.11 -6.08
CA ALA A 24 -10.70 6.28 -4.88
C ALA A 24 -11.91 6.56 -3.98
N GLU A 25 -12.22 7.83 -3.69
CA GLU A 25 -13.38 8.24 -2.89
C GLU A 25 -14.71 7.76 -3.52
N ARG A 26 -14.86 7.90 -4.84
CA ARG A 26 -16.06 7.40 -5.56
C ARG A 26 -16.19 5.88 -5.49
N ALA A 27 -15.07 5.16 -5.65
CA ALA A 27 -15.05 3.70 -5.54
C ALA A 27 -15.46 3.25 -4.13
N VAL A 28 -14.92 3.88 -3.08
CA VAL A 28 -15.26 3.59 -1.69
C VAL A 28 -16.73 3.85 -1.39
N LEU A 29 -17.29 5.00 -1.80
CA LEU A 29 -18.71 5.32 -1.60
C LEU A 29 -19.63 4.30 -2.32
N THR A 30 -19.24 3.88 -3.51
CA THR A 30 -19.99 2.86 -4.28
C THR A 30 -19.95 1.50 -3.58
N GLN A 31 -18.80 1.09 -3.08
CA GLN A 31 -18.62 -0.17 -2.34
C GLN A 31 -19.33 -0.15 -0.99
N LEU A 32 -19.31 0.98 -0.28
CA LEU A 32 -20.03 1.17 0.96
C LEU A 32 -21.54 0.95 0.74
N HIS A 33 -22.09 1.55 -0.31
CA HIS A 33 -23.51 1.39 -0.67
C HIS A 33 -23.84 -0.08 -1.00
N ARG A 34 -22.96 -0.80 -1.69
CA ARG A 34 -23.13 -2.22 -2.02
C ARG A 34 -22.84 -3.16 -0.85
N ARG A 35 -22.32 -2.67 0.26
CA ARG A 35 -21.82 -3.47 1.40
C ARG A 35 -20.78 -4.53 1.00
N GLU A 36 -20.00 -4.25 -0.03
CA GLU A 36 -18.93 -5.13 -0.49
C GLU A 36 -17.66 -4.94 0.34
N ARG A 37 -16.88 -6.02 0.53
CA ARG A 37 -15.60 -5.96 1.27
C ARG A 37 -14.51 -5.35 0.37
N THR A 38 -13.84 -4.30 0.82
CA THR A 38 -12.70 -3.67 0.13
C THR A 38 -11.39 -4.40 0.40
N SER A 39 -11.34 -5.26 1.41
CA SER A 39 -10.11 -5.93 1.89
C SER A 39 -9.56 -7.03 0.97
N GLN A 40 -10.20 -7.31 -0.15
CA GLN A 40 -9.59 -8.18 -1.17
C GLN A 40 -8.57 -7.35 -1.94
N GLN A 41 -7.30 -7.46 -1.57
CA GLN A 41 -6.21 -7.03 -2.45
C GLN A 41 -6.45 -7.67 -3.81
N PRO A 42 -6.43 -6.88 -4.91
CA PRO A 42 -6.32 -7.48 -6.23
C PRO A 42 -5.08 -8.39 -6.17
N VAL A 43 -5.28 -9.68 -6.39
CA VAL A 43 -4.16 -10.61 -6.53
C VAL A 43 -3.31 -10.02 -7.64
N ALA A 44 -2.16 -9.47 -7.28
CA ALA A 44 -1.23 -8.91 -8.25
C ALA A 44 -0.83 -10.09 -9.15
N VAL A 45 -1.43 -10.15 -10.32
CA VAL A 45 -1.02 -11.09 -11.36
C VAL A 45 0.45 -10.78 -11.60
N ASP A 46 1.30 -11.80 -11.47
CA ASP A 46 2.74 -11.65 -11.67
C ASP A 46 3.03 -11.49 -13.18
N ASP A 47 2.73 -10.30 -13.71
CA ASP A 47 2.92 -9.91 -15.11
C ASP A 47 4.39 -9.55 -15.41
N ARG A 48 5.33 -9.97 -14.53
CA ARG A 48 6.75 -9.65 -14.69
C ARG A 48 7.32 -10.28 -15.95
N THR A 49 7.95 -9.46 -16.78
CA THR A 49 8.74 -9.91 -17.91
C THR A 49 9.97 -10.71 -17.42
N VAL A 50 10.53 -11.53 -18.30
CA VAL A 50 11.74 -12.29 -17.97
C VAL A 50 12.89 -11.36 -17.58
N GLY A 51 13.02 -10.21 -18.25
CA GLY A 51 14.05 -9.20 -17.95
C GLY A 51 13.88 -8.61 -16.54
N GLU A 52 12.67 -8.33 -16.11
CA GLU A 52 12.38 -7.80 -14.77
C GLU A 52 12.69 -8.82 -13.67
N ARG A 53 12.38 -10.10 -13.88
CA ARG A 53 12.73 -11.17 -12.94
C ARG A 53 14.23 -11.34 -12.79
N VAL A 54 14.97 -11.24 -13.91
CA VAL A 54 16.43 -11.27 -13.89
C VAL A 54 16.99 -10.06 -13.15
N ALA A 55 16.48 -8.85 -13.42
CA ALA A 55 16.92 -7.63 -12.75
C ALA A 55 16.70 -7.71 -11.23
N ASP A 56 15.55 -8.21 -10.77
CA ASP A 56 15.26 -8.41 -9.35
C ASP A 56 16.20 -9.40 -8.68
N ASN A 57 16.50 -10.51 -9.36
CA ASN A 57 17.42 -11.50 -8.83
C ASN A 57 18.85 -10.95 -8.75
N VAL A 58 19.29 -10.20 -9.76
CA VAL A 58 20.60 -9.54 -9.75
C VAL A 58 20.69 -8.50 -8.64
N ALA A 59 19.66 -7.67 -8.47
CA ALA A 59 19.61 -6.68 -7.38
C ALA A 59 19.65 -7.34 -5.99
N ARG A 60 18.90 -8.44 -5.82
CA ARG A 60 18.87 -9.21 -4.57
C ARG A 60 20.19 -9.89 -4.26
N LEU A 61 20.80 -10.51 -5.26
CA LEU A 61 22.12 -11.15 -5.13
C LEU A 61 23.20 -10.12 -4.83
N GLY A 62 23.26 -9.03 -5.61
CA GLY A 62 24.25 -7.97 -5.45
C GLY A 62 24.20 -7.26 -4.10
N GLY A 63 23.03 -7.21 -3.46
CA GLY A 63 22.83 -6.66 -2.10
C GLY A 63 23.10 -7.66 -0.97
N SER A 64 23.49 -8.91 -1.26
CA SER A 64 23.73 -9.92 -0.23
C SER A 64 25.16 -9.89 0.32
N TRP A 65 25.30 -10.09 1.63
CA TRP A 65 26.62 -10.21 2.27
C TRP A 65 27.45 -11.38 1.70
N ALA A 66 26.79 -12.45 1.31
CA ALA A 66 27.45 -13.60 0.69
C ALA A 66 28.08 -13.23 -0.65
N PHE A 67 27.38 -12.46 -1.49
CA PHE A 67 27.93 -11.95 -2.74
C PHE A 67 29.10 -11.01 -2.52
N ILE A 68 28.97 -10.04 -1.59
CA ILE A 68 30.03 -9.09 -1.27
C ILE A 68 31.29 -9.84 -0.79
N GLY A 69 31.14 -10.79 0.13
CA GLY A 69 32.25 -11.59 0.63
C GLY A 69 32.90 -12.46 -0.43
N SER A 70 32.12 -13.15 -1.26
CA SER A 70 32.64 -13.97 -2.36
C SER A 70 33.33 -13.14 -3.42
N PHE A 71 32.79 -11.97 -3.73
CA PHE A 71 33.39 -11.05 -4.69
C PHE A 71 34.70 -10.45 -4.18
N MET A 72 34.76 -10.07 -2.91
CA MET A 72 36.00 -9.61 -2.29
C MET A 72 37.07 -10.72 -2.30
N LEU A 73 36.68 -11.96 -1.97
CA LEU A 73 37.57 -13.12 -2.03
C LEU A 73 38.09 -13.33 -3.48
N PHE A 74 37.20 -13.22 -4.46
CA PHE A 74 37.59 -13.31 -5.87
C PHE A 74 38.64 -12.28 -6.25
N LEU A 75 38.49 -11.01 -5.85
CA LEU A 75 39.43 -9.94 -6.10
C LEU A 75 40.80 -10.23 -5.47
N VAL A 76 40.85 -10.68 -4.24
CA VAL A 76 42.07 -11.06 -3.55
C VAL A 76 42.77 -12.22 -4.27
N LEU A 77 42.03 -13.28 -4.62
CA LEU A 77 42.56 -14.42 -5.34
C LEU A 77 43.11 -14.04 -6.72
N TRP A 78 42.40 -13.12 -7.44
CA TRP A 78 42.89 -12.61 -8.74
C TRP A 78 44.22 -11.92 -8.62
N VAL A 79 44.38 -11.02 -7.66
CA VAL A 79 45.64 -10.31 -7.42
C VAL A 79 46.74 -11.29 -7.01
N VAL A 80 46.48 -12.19 -6.09
CA VAL A 80 47.45 -13.20 -5.63
C VAL A 80 47.87 -14.10 -6.79
N ALA A 81 46.95 -14.55 -7.63
CA ALA A 81 47.25 -15.39 -8.78
C ALA A 81 48.16 -14.68 -9.78
N ASN A 82 47.86 -13.41 -10.12
CA ASN A 82 48.67 -12.68 -11.11
C ASN A 82 50.02 -12.21 -10.58
N VAL A 83 50.15 -11.90 -9.30
CA VAL A 83 51.41 -11.41 -8.72
C VAL A 83 52.32 -12.54 -8.28
N TRP A 84 51.76 -13.64 -7.75
CA TRP A 84 52.56 -14.69 -7.12
C TRP A 84 52.60 -15.98 -7.94
N LEU A 85 51.45 -16.49 -8.41
CA LEU A 85 51.36 -17.79 -9.07
C LEU A 85 51.81 -17.72 -10.52
N LEU A 86 51.44 -16.69 -11.25
CA LEU A 86 51.74 -16.45 -12.66
C LEU A 86 52.90 -15.47 -12.85
N ARG A 87 53.84 -15.39 -11.90
CA ARG A 87 54.91 -14.40 -11.84
C ARG A 87 55.77 -14.35 -13.13
N ALA A 88 55.98 -15.47 -13.81
CA ALA A 88 56.75 -15.53 -15.03
C ALA A 88 55.96 -15.03 -16.25
N HIS A 89 54.65 -15.29 -16.31
CA HIS A 89 53.75 -14.90 -17.40
C HIS A 89 52.37 -14.54 -16.81
N PRO A 90 52.22 -13.38 -16.19
CA PRO A 90 50.94 -12.96 -15.60
C PRO A 90 49.92 -12.73 -16.71
N PHE A 91 48.68 -13.19 -16.50
CA PHE A 91 47.60 -12.97 -17.43
C PHE A 91 47.18 -11.49 -17.44
N ASP A 92 47.14 -10.86 -16.27
CA ASP A 92 46.76 -9.45 -16.09
C ASP A 92 47.80 -8.77 -15.18
N PRO A 93 48.93 -8.30 -15.76
CA PRO A 93 50.01 -7.67 -14.96
C PRO A 93 49.55 -6.36 -14.39
N TYR A 94 50.20 -5.91 -13.30
CA TYR A 94 49.98 -4.58 -12.74
C TYR A 94 50.08 -3.52 -13.87
N PRO A 95 49.12 -2.59 -13.99
CA PRO A 95 48.08 -2.20 -13.02
C PRO A 95 46.69 -2.90 -13.17
N PHE A 96 46.63 -4.16 -13.60
CA PHE A 96 45.40 -4.97 -13.69
C PHE A 96 44.33 -4.36 -14.62
N ILE A 97 44.73 -4.06 -15.84
CA ILE A 97 43.89 -3.37 -16.84
C ILE A 97 42.66 -4.20 -17.19
N PHE A 98 42.79 -5.50 -17.33
CA PHE A 98 41.68 -6.39 -17.65
C PHE A 98 40.66 -6.43 -16.49
N LEU A 99 41.14 -6.59 -15.26
CA LEU A 99 40.29 -6.55 -14.07
C LEU A 99 39.54 -5.21 -13.96
N ASN A 100 40.25 -4.09 -14.17
CA ASN A 100 39.64 -2.76 -14.10
C ASN A 100 38.58 -2.57 -15.20
N LEU A 101 38.81 -3.05 -16.40
CA LEU A 101 37.82 -3.01 -17.48
C LEU A 101 36.58 -3.84 -17.13
N LEU A 102 36.77 -5.04 -16.59
CA LEU A 102 35.68 -5.93 -16.18
C LEU A 102 34.85 -5.33 -15.07
N LEU A 103 35.50 -4.75 -14.05
CA LEU A 103 34.83 -4.06 -12.96
C LEU A 103 34.05 -2.84 -13.43
N SER A 104 34.62 -2.04 -14.34
CA SER A 104 33.95 -0.87 -14.91
C SER A 104 32.73 -1.27 -15.74
N MET A 105 32.81 -2.33 -16.52
CA MET A 105 31.68 -2.87 -17.27
C MET A 105 30.58 -3.38 -16.32
N LEU A 106 30.95 -4.10 -15.27
CA LEU A 106 30.01 -4.58 -14.25
C LEU A 106 29.30 -3.40 -13.55
N ALA A 107 30.06 -2.38 -13.14
CA ALA A 107 29.51 -1.18 -12.51
C ALA A 107 28.54 -0.43 -13.43
N ALA A 108 28.87 -0.30 -14.71
CA ALA A 108 28.03 0.37 -15.70
C ALA A 108 26.69 -0.36 -15.92
N LEU A 109 26.67 -1.70 -15.84
CA LEU A 109 25.44 -2.49 -15.98
C LEU A 109 24.62 -2.54 -14.67
N GLN A 110 25.27 -2.46 -13.53
CA GLN A 110 24.62 -2.60 -12.23
C GLN A 110 23.66 -1.43 -11.93
N ALA A 111 24.06 -0.21 -12.24
CA ALA A 111 23.26 0.98 -11.95
C ALA A 111 21.87 0.97 -12.61
N PRO A 112 21.70 0.76 -13.93
CA PRO A 112 20.39 0.70 -14.55
C PRO A 112 19.53 -0.48 -14.05
N VAL A 113 20.15 -1.63 -13.74
CA VAL A 113 19.42 -2.79 -13.17
C VAL A 113 18.85 -2.47 -11.80
N ILE A 114 19.62 -1.83 -10.93
CA ILE A 114 19.15 -1.38 -9.62
C ILE A 114 18.02 -0.35 -9.78
N MET A 115 18.17 0.61 -10.68
CA MET A 115 17.16 1.63 -10.93
C MET A 115 15.83 1.02 -11.42
N MET A 116 15.88 0.03 -12.31
CA MET A 116 14.67 -0.68 -12.75
C MET A 116 13.94 -1.37 -11.59
N SER A 117 14.69 -2.05 -10.71
CA SER A 117 14.15 -2.71 -9.53
C SER A 117 13.55 -1.71 -8.55
N GLN A 118 14.21 -0.57 -8.31
CA GLN A 118 13.72 0.50 -7.43
C GLN A 118 12.46 1.17 -7.99
N ASN A 119 12.41 1.47 -9.28
CA ASN A 119 11.23 2.06 -9.92
C ASN A 119 10.00 1.16 -9.79
N ARG A 120 10.20 -0.14 -9.96
CA ARG A 120 9.12 -1.12 -9.80
C ARG A 120 8.67 -1.24 -8.35
N GLN A 121 9.61 -1.26 -7.40
CA GLN A 121 9.28 -1.25 -5.98
C GLN A 121 8.48 -0.01 -5.62
N ALA A 122 8.89 1.17 -6.09
CA ALA A 122 8.18 2.42 -5.87
C ALA A 122 6.76 2.41 -6.48
N ALA A 123 6.57 1.79 -7.65
CA ALA A 123 5.25 1.63 -8.25
C ALA A 123 4.34 0.70 -7.41
N HIS A 124 4.89 -0.41 -6.92
CA HIS A 124 4.19 -1.33 -6.03
C HIS A 124 3.80 -0.65 -4.71
N ASP A 125 4.72 0.10 -4.11
CA ASP A 125 4.48 0.80 -2.84
C ASP A 125 3.41 1.89 -2.99
N ARG A 126 3.37 2.59 -4.12
CA ARG A 126 2.28 3.54 -4.43
C ARG A 126 0.93 2.84 -4.53
N ALA A 127 0.85 1.72 -5.25
CA ALA A 127 -0.38 0.96 -5.37
C ALA A 127 -0.86 0.41 -4.00
N ALA A 128 0.07 -0.04 -3.15
CA ALA A 128 -0.23 -0.46 -1.79
C ALA A 128 -0.76 0.71 -0.94
N ALA A 129 -0.11 1.87 -1.00
CA ALA A 129 -0.53 3.07 -0.27
C ALA A 129 -1.92 3.57 -0.72
N GLU A 130 -2.23 3.52 -2.01
CA GLU A 130 -3.58 3.86 -2.53
C GLU A 130 -4.64 2.88 -2.02
N HIS A 131 -4.31 1.60 -1.96
CA HIS A 131 -5.20 0.58 -1.41
C HIS A 131 -5.44 0.78 0.09
N ASP A 132 -4.38 1.01 0.86
CA ASP A 132 -4.48 1.27 2.30
C ASP A 132 -5.28 2.54 2.60
N TYR A 133 -5.10 3.59 1.80
CA TYR A 133 -5.92 4.79 1.88
C TYR A 133 -7.41 4.48 1.65
N ALA A 134 -7.74 3.69 0.63
CA ALA A 134 -9.11 3.32 0.32
C ALA A 134 -9.76 2.48 1.45
N VAL A 135 -9.00 1.56 2.04
CA VAL A 135 -9.45 0.74 3.19
C VAL A 135 -9.71 1.62 4.41
N ASN A 136 -8.78 2.52 4.74
CA ASN A 136 -8.91 3.43 5.88
C ASN A 136 -10.08 4.39 5.71
N LEU A 137 -10.22 4.99 4.53
CA LEU A 137 -11.35 5.87 4.21
C LEU A 137 -12.68 5.15 4.36
N LYS A 138 -12.77 3.90 3.89
CA LYS A 138 -13.99 3.11 4.06
C LYS A 138 -14.30 2.85 5.52
N ALA A 139 -13.30 2.48 6.32
CA ALA A 139 -13.49 2.25 7.75
C ALA A 139 -13.98 3.52 8.46
N GLU A 140 -13.42 4.68 8.12
CA GLU A 140 -13.86 5.97 8.68
C GLU A 140 -15.32 6.27 8.31
N LEU A 141 -15.69 6.07 7.06
CA LEU A 141 -17.08 6.28 6.60
C LEU A 141 -18.06 5.29 7.24
N GLU A 142 -17.66 4.03 7.46
CA GLU A 142 -18.48 3.03 8.18
C GLU A 142 -18.69 3.42 9.65
N ILE A 143 -17.66 3.96 10.29
CA ILE A 143 -17.76 4.47 11.68
C ILE A 143 -18.71 5.68 11.73
N MET A 144 -18.61 6.63 10.80
CA MET A 144 -19.52 7.77 10.73
C MET A 144 -20.97 7.33 10.51
N ALA A 145 -21.21 6.38 9.61
CA ALA A 145 -22.53 5.83 9.37
C ALA A 145 -23.10 5.11 10.62
N LEU A 146 -22.24 4.45 11.39
CA LEU A 146 -22.62 3.81 12.65
C LEU A 146 -23.00 4.85 13.72
N HIS A 147 -22.25 5.95 13.85
CA HIS A 147 -22.58 7.04 14.74
C HIS A 147 -23.93 7.69 14.39
N ASP A 148 -24.17 7.99 13.12
CA ASP A 148 -25.45 8.50 12.65
C ASP A 148 -26.61 7.58 13.06
N LYS A 149 -26.43 6.28 12.90
CA LYS A 149 -27.45 5.29 13.27
C LYS A 149 -27.68 5.18 14.77
N LEU A 150 -26.60 5.28 15.55
CA LEU A 150 -26.70 5.32 17.02
C LEU A 150 -27.43 6.56 17.49
N ASP A 151 -27.18 7.71 16.91
CA ASP A 151 -27.86 8.94 17.26
C ASP A 151 -29.36 8.89 16.92
N GLN A 152 -29.70 8.32 15.74
CA GLN A 152 -31.11 8.09 15.40
C GLN A 152 -31.81 7.17 16.41
N LEU A 153 -31.17 6.07 16.81
CA LEU A 153 -31.75 5.15 17.82
C LEU A 153 -31.90 5.81 19.19
N ARG A 154 -30.94 6.68 19.60
CA ARG A 154 -31.03 7.43 20.85
C ARG A 154 -32.22 8.38 20.85
N VAL A 155 -32.43 9.13 19.79
CA VAL A 155 -33.56 10.06 19.65
C VAL A 155 -34.86 9.28 19.71
N GLU A 156 -35.02 8.20 18.97
CA GLU A 156 -36.20 7.35 18.97
C GLU A 156 -36.49 6.75 20.36
N GLN A 157 -35.45 6.30 21.07
CA GLN A 157 -35.61 5.79 22.44
C GLN A 157 -36.02 6.86 23.42
N LEU A 158 -35.43 8.06 23.32
CA LEU A 158 -35.83 9.19 24.18
C LEU A 158 -37.29 9.60 23.97
N GLU A 159 -37.74 9.66 22.72
CA GLU A 159 -39.13 9.94 22.39
C GLU A 159 -40.08 8.91 23.03
N LYS A 160 -39.77 7.62 22.89
CA LYS A 160 -40.55 6.53 23.50
C LYS A 160 -40.60 6.62 25.03
N ILE A 161 -39.48 6.97 25.67
CA ILE A 161 -39.42 7.15 27.13
C ILE A 161 -40.27 8.34 27.57
N LEU A 162 -40.16 9.48 26.86
CA LEU A 162 -40.95 10.67 27.15
C LEU A 162 -42.46 10.42 27.00
N GLU A 163 -42.86 9.70 25.95
CA GLU A 163 -44.24 9.29 25.78
C GLU A 163 -44.73 8.36 26.91
N ALA A 164 -43.91 7.38 27.31
CA ALA A 164 -44.28 6.50 28.43
C ALA A 164 -44.41 7.24 29.74
N GLN A 165 -43.48 8.18 30.02
CA GLN A 165 -43.56 9.03 31.22
C GLN A 165 -44.81 9.95 31.22
N SER A 166 -45.11 10.57 30.09
CA SER A 166 -46.30 11.43 29.97
C SER A 166 -47.60 10.66 30.20
N ARG A 167 -47.68 9.42 29.68
CA ARG A 167 -48.81 8.52 29.95
C ARG A 167 -48.92 8.13 31.43
N GLN A 168 -47.78 7.83 32.08
CA GLN A 168 -47.77 7.52 33.52
C GLN A 168 -48.24 8.71 34.36
N ILE A 169 -47.75 9.92 34.07
CA ILE A 169 -48.17 11.15 34.75
C ILE A 169 -49.67 11.37 34.57
N ALA A 170 -50.21 11.22 33.36
CA ALA A 170 -51.65 11.37 33.10
C ALA A 170 -52.47 10.36 33.89
N LEU A 171 -52.05 9.09 33.96
CA LEU A 171 -52.73 8.07 34.77
C LEU A 171 -52.68 8.38 36.27
N LEU A 172 -51.54 8.85 36.80
CA LEU A 172 -51.44 9.27 38.22
C LEU A 172 -52.31 10.45 38.51
N GLN A 173 -52.40 11.45 37.65
CA GLN A 173 -53.31 12.60 37.80
C GLN A 173 -54.78 12.18 37.80
N GLN A 174 -55.13 11.19 36.95
CA GLN A 174 -56.50 10.68 36.91
C GLN A 174 -56.86 9.86 38.16
N LEU A 175 -55.90 9.20 38.80
CA LEU A 175 -56.08 8.46 40.04
C LEU A 175 -56.19 9.39 41.28
N LEU A 176 -55.37 10.49 41.28
CA LEU A 176 -55.35 11.46 42.36
C LEU A 176 -56.54 12.44 42.31
N GLY A 177 -57.17 12.65 41.15
CA GLY A 177 -58.35 13.52 40.97
C GLY A 177 -59.71 12.84 41.24
N ARG A 178 -59.69 11.58 41.70
CA ARG A 178 -60.82 10.81 42.10
C ARG A 178 -60.85 10.73 43.62
#